data_fd565d78e6f97c7d3874b61c38dc90f4
#
_entry.id   fd565d78e6f97c7d3874b61c38dc90f4
#
_cell.length_a   1.000
_cell.length_b   1.000
_cell.length_c   1.000
_cell.angle_alpha   90.00
_cell.angle_beta   90.00
_cell.angle_gamma   90.00
#
_symmetry.space_group_name_H-M   'P 1'
#
loop_
_entity.id
_entity.type
_entity.pdbx_description
1 polymer ?
#
loop_
_entity_poly.entity_id
_entity_poly.type
_entity_poly.pdbx_seq_one_letter_code
_entity_poly.pdbx_strand_id
1 'polypeptide(L)'
;MIKKSLAMASLLALGTSAMAIDIQPFVGAGAGVSFGKTEVTVNTPGYVYLGDESERKSSASLILKGGAILDSSHRLSLSYAPSFHSDANVHNVMAGYDYLIPLNDKNKLYVGAHAGVSSFKGKDEISDYSMSGFAYGAQAGYIYDITKNIEFEFGLNYTKHDLDKTGTMRANNGNPVSVKLEMKDSISTFAGINYKF
;
A
#
# COMPACT_ATOMS: atom_id res chain seq x y z
N MET A 1 31.21 4.75 -5.30
CA MET A 1 29.77 4.53 -5.16
C MET A 1 29.35 4.12 -3.73
N ILE A 2 29.90 4.72 -2.66
CA ILE A 2 29.64 4.30 -1.26
C ILE A 2 28.96 5.43 -0.43
N LYS A 3 28.57 6.55 -1.05
CA LYS A 3 28.05 7.71 -0.32
C LYS A 3 26.52 7.77 -0.15
N LYS A 4 25.75 6.81 -0.69
CA LYS A 4 24.29 6.79 -0.57
C LYS A 4 23.72 5.85 0.49
N SER A 5 24.54 4.99 1.08
CA SER A 5 24.14 4.05 2.14
C SER A 5 24.19 4.64 3.56
N LEU A 6 24.77 5.82 3.73
CA LEU A 6 24.92 6.44 5.05
C LEU A 6 23.72 7.30 5.47
N ALA A 7 22.85 7.67 4.53
CA ALA A 7 21.69 8.53 4.82
C ALA A 7 20.54 7.78 5.52
N MET A 8 20.48 6.47 5.39
CA MET A 8 19.43 5.66 6.01
C MET A 8 19.74 5.28 7.47
N ALA A 9 21.03 5.28 7.83
CA ALA A 9 21.48 5.04 9.22
C ALA A 9 21.39 6.28 10.11
N SER A 10 21.36 7.48 9.52
CA SER A 10 21.35 8.73 10.28
C SER A 10 19.95 9.17 10.77
N LEU A 11 18.85 8.61 10.22
CA LEU A 11 17.50 8.92 10.71
C LEU A 11 17.17 8.19 12.03
N LEU A 12 17.92 7.16 12.38
CA LEU A 12 17.76 6.42 13.64
C LEU A 12 18.56 7.02 14.81
N ALA A 13 19.41 8.02 14.55
CA ALA A 13 20.33 8.57 15.56
C ALA A 13 19.87 9.91 16.19
N LEU A 14 18.73 10.46 15.81
CA LEU A 14 18.24 11.76 16.30
C LEU A 14 17.21 11.60 17.41
N GLY A 15 17.58 11.02 18.55
CA GLY A 15 16.63 10.90 19.64
C GLY A 15 17.16 10.42 20.97
N THR A 16 18.45 10.54 21.25
CA THR A 16 18.97 10.15 22.56
C THR A 16 19.17 11.34 23.49
N SER A 17 18.05 11.96 23.88
CA SER A 17 18.06 12.77 25.11
C SER A 17 16.67 12.76 25.76
N ALA A 18 16.63 12.15 26.95
CA ALA A 18 15.67 12.36 28.02
C ALA A 18 14.30 11.65 28.01
N MET A 19 14.21 10.44 27.42
CA MET A 19 13.30 9.37 27.91
C MET A 19 13.88 8.06 27.38
N ALA A 20 13.99 7.03 28.24
CA ALA A 20 14.43 5.69 27.81
C ALA A 20 13.30 5.02 27.02
N ILE A 21 13.07 5.48 25.78
CA ILE A 21 12.15 4.84 24.85
C ILE A 21 12.84 3.56 24.38
N ASP A 22 12.24 2.42 24.61
CA ASP A 22 12.69 1.15 24.04
C ASP A 22 12.41 1.16 22.53
N ILE A 23 13.45 1.09 21.72
CA ILE A 23 13.34 1.11 20.25
C ILE A 23 13.82 -0.22 19.71
N GLN A 24 12.92 -1.00 19.14
CA GLN A 24 13.21 -2.27 18.49
C GLN A 24 13.03 -2.15 16.97
N PRO A 25 14.11 -2.03 16.18
CA PRO A 25 14.03 -2.01 14.73
C PRO A 25 13.56 -3.35 14.19
N PHE A 26 12.88 -3.33 13.04
CA PHE A 26 12.47 -4.55 12.35
C PHE A 26 12.49 -4.38 10.83
N VAL A 27 12.60 -5.52 10.15
CA VAL A 27 12.38 -5.66 8.72
C VAL A 27 11.47 -6.84 8.47
N GLY A 28 10.67 -6.79 7.42
CA GLY A 28 9.72 -7.87 7.13
C GLY A 28 9.43 -8.00 5.64
N ALA A 29 9.01 -9.21 5.29
CA ALA A 29 8.53 -9.53 3.95
C ALA A 29 7.29 -10.43 4.03
N GLY A 30 6.39 -10.27 3.07
CA GLY A 30 5.16 -11.06 3.00
C GLY A 30 4.60 -11.14 1.59
N ALA A 31 3.59 -11.95 1.46
CA ALA A 31 2.81 -12.08 0.23
C ALA A 31 1.31 -12.11 0.57
N GLY A 32 0.50 -11.73 -0.41
CA GLY A 32 -0.93 -11.65 -0.20
C GLY A 32 -1.74 -11.50 -1.46
N VAL A 33 -2.99 -11.14 -1.28
CA VAL A 33 -3.95 -10.87 -2.35
C VAL A 33 -4.56 -9.50 -2.12
N SER A 34 -4.62 -8.71 -3.20
CA SER A 34 -5.27 -7.40 -3.23
C SER A 34 -6.48 -7.43 -4.14
N PHE A 35 -7.57 -6.82 -3.72
CA PHE A 35 -8.82 -6.66 -4.45
C PHE A 35 -9.04 -5.16 -4.69
N GLY A 36 -8.73 -4.69 -5.89
CA GLY A 36 -8.87 -3.29 -6.28
C GLY A 36 -10.21 -3.03 -6.97
N LYS A 37 -10.85 -1.90 -6.66
CA LYS A 37 -12.02 -1.39 -7.36
C LYS A 37 -11.60 -0.29 -8.32
N THR A 38 -11.88 -0.50 -9.62
CA THR A 38 -11.65 0.48 -10.68
C THR A 38 -12.99 0.90 -11.27
N GLU A 39 -13.14 2.20 -11.52
CA GLU A 39 -14.30 2.76 -12.19
C GLU A 39 -13.88 3.41 -13.51
N VAL A 40 -14.64 3.13 -14.56
CA VAL A 40 -14.45 3.70 -15.88
C VAL A 40 -15.70 4.52 -16.23
N THR A 41 -15.53 5.82 -16.38
CA THR A 41 -16.61 6.73 -16.78
C THR A 41 -16.37 7.18 -18.21
N VAL A 42 -17.34 6.91 -19.11
CA VAL A 42 -17.30 7.35 -20.50
C VAL A 42 -18.30 8.50 -20.70
N ASN A 43 -17.80 9.66 -21.12
CA ASN A 43 -18.63 10.84 -21.36
C ASN A 43 -18.52 11.28 -22.83
N THR A 44 -19.65 11.28 -23.52
CA THR A 44 -19.76 11.72 -24.94
C THR A 44 -20.61 12.99 -25.00
N PRO A 45 -20.08 14.13 -25.49
CA PRO A 45 -20.83 15.36 -25.62
C PRO A 45 -22.08 15.15 -26.52
N GLY A 46 -23.26 15.46 -25.97
CA GLY A 46 -24.55 15.38 -26.72
C GLY A 46 -25.28 14.04 -26.61
N TYR A 47 -24.75 13.07 -25.87
CA TYR A 47 -25.45 11.82 -25.55
C TYR A 47 -25.59 11.66 -24.02
N VAL A 48 -26.70 11.08 -23.61
CA VAL A 48 -26.96 10.72 -22.20
C VAL A 48 -25.88 9.72 -21.76
N TYR A 49 -25.35 9.98 -20.60
CA TYR A 49 -24.44 9.14 -19.78
C TYR A 49 -24.56 7.63 -20.09
N LEU A 50 -23.48 7.03 -20.54
CA LEU A 50 -23.44 5.61 -20.93
C LEU A 50 -23.01 4.66 -19.79
N GLY A 51 -23.16 5.10 -18.53
CA GLY A 51 -22.99 4.24 -17.35
C GLY A 51 -21.58 4.24 -16.76
N ASP A 52 -21.53 4.09 -15.44
CA ASP A 52 -20.30 3.74 -14.71
C ASP A 52 -20.19 2.22 -14.68
N GLU A 53 -19.13 1.69 -15.21
CA GLU A 53 -18.78 0.29 -15.04
C GLU A 53 -17.73 0.18 -13.93
N SER A 54 -18.10 -0.50 -12.84
CA SER A 54 -17.19 -0.75 -11.74
C SER A 54 -16.79 -2.22 -11.70
N GLU A 55 -15.51 -2.50 -11.76
CA GLU A 55 -14.98 -3.86 -11.70
C GLU A 55 -14.05 -4.03 -10.49
N ARG A 56 -14.19 -5.17 -9.80
CA ARG A 56 -13.20 -5.60 -8.79
C ARG A 56 -12.33 -6.69 -9.38
N LYS A 57 -11.02 -6.42 -9.42
CA LYS A 57 -10.02 -7.39 -9.87
C LYS A 57 -9.14 -7.79 -8.69
N SER A 58 -8.86 -9.09 -8.59
CA SER A 58 -7.90 -9.63 -7.62
C SER A 58 -6.51 -9.69 -8.24
N SER A 59 -5.49 -9.50 -7.44
CA SER A 59 -4.09 -9.59 -7.84
C SER A 59 -3.23 -10.16 -6.73
N ALA A 60 -2.18 -10.88 -7.10
CA ALA A 60 -1.13 -11.23 -6.16
C ALA A 60 -0.35 -9.98 -5.76
N SER A 61 0.04 -9.88 -4.49
CA SER A 61 0.85 -8.79 -3.97
C SER A 61 2.02 -9.31 -3.15
N LEU A 62 3.11 -8.56 -3.17
CA LEU A 62 4.24 -8.73 -2.26
C LEU A 62 4.28 -7.53 -1.33
N ILE A 63 4.85 -7.71 -0.15
CA ILE A 63 5.05 -6.63 0.82
C ILE A 63 6.46 -6.72 1.35
N LEU A 64 7.19 -5.63 1.28
CA LEU A 64 8.45 -5.42 1.97
C LEU A 64 8.24 -4.25 2.92
N LYS A 65 8.65 -4.40 4.17
CA LYS A 65 8.49 -3.33 5.15
C LYS A 65 9.67 -3.29 6.12
N GLY A 66 9.89 -2.13 6.70
CA GLY A 66 10.85 -1.94 7.76
C GLY A 66 10.45 -0.76 8.63
N GLY A 67 10.92 -0.74 9.86
CA GLY A 67 10.53 0.29 10.80
C GLY A 67 11.07 0.06 12.19
N ALA A 68 10.36 0.60 13.17
CA ALA A 68 10.70 0.46 14.58
C ALA A 68 9.44 0.27 15.43
N ILE A 69 9.56 -0.57 16.45
CA ILE A 69 8.59 -0.71 17.53
C ILE A 69 9.11 0.10 18.71
N LEU A 70 8.26 0.99 19.22
CA LEU A 70 8.56 1.87 20.34
C LEU A 70 7.74 1.42 21.54
N ASP A 71 8.41 1.27 22.70
CA ASP A 71 7.77 0.86 23.97
C ASP A 71 6.85 -0.37 23.82
N SER A 72 7.22 -1.30 22.93
CA SER A 72 6.51 -2.54 22.65
C SER A 72 5.05 -2.38 22.17
N SER A 73 4.56 -1.14 22.05
CA SER A 73 3.13 -0.85 21.77
C SER A 73 2.90 0.00 20.52
N HIS A 74 3.90 0.74 20.06
CA HIS A 74 3.78 1.65 18.93
C HIS A 74 4.71 1.20 17.81
N ARG A 75 4.16 0.85 16.64
CA ARG A 75 4.96 0.45 15.48
C ARG A 75 4.88 1.50 14.39
N LEU A 76 6.02 2.05 14.03
CA LEU A 76 6.18 2.90 12.84
C LEU A 76 6.80 2.08 11.72
N SER A 77 6.28 2.20 10.53
CA SER A 77 6.75 1.43 9.38
C SER A 77 6.78 2.23 8.09
N LEU A 78 7.69 1.86 7.21
CA LEU A 78 7.67 2.19 5.79
C LEU A 78 7.54 0.88 5.01
N SER A 79 6.62 0.83 4.07
CA SER A 79 6.37 -0.37 3.27
C SER A 79 6.37 -0.07 1.78
N TYR A 80 6.79 -1.08 1.01
CA TYR A 80 6.64 -1.14 -0.43
C TYR A 80 5.83 -2.37 -0.80
N ALA A 81 4.69 -2.17 -1.43
CA ALA A 81 3.74 -3.24 -1.76
C ALA A 81 3.35 -3.21 -3.24
N PRO A 82 4.09 -3.92 -4.11
CA PRO A 82 3.70 -4.12 -5.50
C PRO A 82 2.55 -5.14 -5.59
N SER A 83 1.58 -4.84 -6.44
CA SER A 83 0.47 -5.72 -6.80
C SER A 83 0.47 -5.97 -8.31
N PHE A 84 0.40 -7.24 -8.69
CA PHE A 84 0.59 -7.68 -10.07
C PHE A 84 -0.75 -8.12 -10.67
N HIS A 85 -1.35 -7.26 -11.48
CA HIS A 85 -2.54 -7.55 -12.27
C HIS A 85 -2.13 -8.02 -13.67
N SER A 86 -3.05 -8.69 -14.37
CA SER A 86 -2.83 -9.10 -15.76
C SER A 86 -2.46 -7.91 -16.64
N ASP A 87 -3.23 -6.83 -16.53
CA ASP A 87 -3.18 -5.68 -17.45
C ASP A 87 -2.39 -4.49 -16.88
N ALA A 88 -1.98 -4.55 -15.60
CA ALA A 88 -1.31 -3.44 -14.94
C ALA A 88 -0.50 -3.88 -13.73
N ASN A 89 0.42 -3.03 -13.30
CA ASN A 89 1.08 -3.12 -12.01
C ASN A 89 0.70 -1.90 -11.15
N VAL A 90 0.43 -2.15 -9.88
CA VAL A 90 0.22 -1.10 -8.88
C VAL A 90 1.36 -1.17 -7.87
N HIS A 91 2.02 -0.06 -7.64
CA HIS A 91 3.11 0.07 -6.69
C HIS A 91 2.68 1.02 -5.57
N ASN A 92 2.70 0.54 -4.34
CA ASN A 92 2.34 1.32 -3.17
C ASN A 92 3.59 1.54 -2.30
N VAL A 93 3.88 2.80 -1.96
CA VAL A 93 4.89 3.17 -0.95
C VAL A 93 4.15 3.87 0.16
N MET A 94 4.10 3.27 1.34
CA MET A 94 3.29 3.74 2.46
C MET A 94 4.10 3.90 3.72
N ALA A 95 3.88 4.98 4.45
CA ALA A 95 4.23 5.10 5.86
C ALA A 95 3.04 4.65 6.70
N GLY A 96 3.29 3.87 7.74
CA GLY A 96 2.27 3.30 8.60
C GLY A 96 2.56 3.53 10.08
N TYR A 97 1.50 3.63 10.84
CA TYR A 97 1.51 3.61 12.30
C TYR A 97 0.51 2.56 12.79
N ASP A 98 0.94 1.71 13.71
CA ASP A 98 0.12 0.70 14.36
C ASP A 98 0.23 0.81 15.87
N TYR A 99 -0.91 0.60 16.53
CA TYR A 99 -0.96 0.32 17.95
C TYR A 99 -1.03 -1.19 18.16
N LEU A 100 -0.04 -1.73 18.88
CA LEU A 100 0.08 -3.14 19.19
C LEU A 100 -0.62 -3.44 20.51
N ILE A 101 -1.57 -4.36 20.48
CA ILE A 101 -2.39 -4.78 21.62
C ILE A 101 -1.94 -6.18 22.03
N PRO A 102 -1.14 -6.32 23.11
CA PRO A 102 -0.70 -7.63 23.57
C PRO A 102 -1.89 -8.43 24.13
N LEU A 103 -2.06 -9.65 23.64
CA LEU A 103 -3.05 -10.60 24.16
C LEU A 103 -2.39 -11.52 25.21
N ASN A 104 -1.14 -11.87 24.98
CA ASN A 104 -0.26 -12.61 25.88
C ASN A 104 1.19 -12.46 25.40
N ASP A 105 2.13 -13.19 26.00
CA ASP A 105 3.56 -13.08 25.73
C ASP A 105 3.97 -13.33 24.26
N LYS A 106 3.14 -14.01 23.48
CA LYS A 106 3.44 -14.38 22.09
C LYS A 106 2.46 -13.81 21.06
N ASN A 107 1.31 -13.35 21.50
CA ASN A 107 0.21 -13.00 20.62
C ASN A 107 -0.16 -11.54 20.77
N LYS A 108 -0.23 -10.82 19.65
CA LYS A 108 -0.62 -9.41 19.60
C LYS A 108 -1.63 -9.19 18.49
N LEU A 109 -2.60 -8.33 18.72
CA LEU A 109 -3.36 -7.70 17.64
C LEU A 109 -2.71 -6.36 17.32
N TYR A 110 -2.99 -5.85 16.14
CA TYR A 110 -2.70 -4.46 15.85
C TYR A 110 -3.84 -3.81 15.09
N VAL A 111 -3.96 -2.51 15.29
CA VAL A 111 -4.82 -1.62 14.52
C VAL A 111 -4.02 -0.37 14.18
N GLY A 112 -4.20 0.14 12.98
CA GLY A 112 -3.40 1.27 12.55
C GLY A 112 -3.94 1.97 11.33
N ALA A 113 -3.15 2.95 10.88
CA ALA A 113 -3.41 3.71 9.68
C ALA A 113 -2.13 3.80 8.85
N HIS A 114 -2.31 4.00 7.55
CA HIS A 114 -1.21 4.21 6.62
C HIS A 114 -1.55 5.30 5.62
N ALA A 115 -0.52 5.97 5.12
CA ALA A 115 -0.64 6.96 4.07
C ALA A 115 0.63 6.98 3.22
N GLY A 116 0.50 7.34 1.95
CA GLY A 116 1.63 7.37 1.05
C GLY A 116 1.26 7.63 -0.40
N VAL A 117 1.99 7.02 -1.31
CA VAL A 117 1.82 7.19 -2.74
C VAL A 117 1.56 5.84 -3.40
N SER A 118 0.54 5.82 -4.24
CA SER A 118 0.26 4.72 -5.17
C SER A 118 0.63 5.14 -6.59
N SER A 119 1.20 4.23 -7.36
CA SER A 119 1.49 4.40 -8.77
C SER A 119 0.93 3.22 -9.55
N PHE A 120 0.12 3.53 -10.54
CA PHE A 120 -0.43 2.56 -11.49
C PHE A 120 0.38 2.65 -12.78
N LYS A 121 0.76 1.51 -13.34
CA LYS A 121 1.41 1.40 -14.64
C LYS A 121 0.73 0.31 -15.46
N GLY A 122 0.11 0.71 -16.57
CA GLY A 122 -0.48 -0.20 -17.54
C GLY A 122 0.54 -1.09 -18.23
N LYS A 123 0.09 -2.19 -18.80
CA LYS A 123 0.86 -3.14 -19.62
C LYS A 123 0.21 -3.25 -21.00
N ASP A 124 0.94 -3.80 -21.95
CA ASP A 124 0.48 -4.10 -23.31
C ASP A 124 -0.22 -2.92 -23.98
N GLU A 125 -1.46 -3.06 -24.37
CA GLU A 125 -2.25 -2.03 -25.06
C GLU A 125 -2.48 -0.75 -24.25
N ILE A 126 -2.34 -0.80 -22.91
CA ILE A 126 -2.48 0.34 -22.01
C ILE A 126 -1.14 0.78 -21.39
N SER A 127 -0.02 0.40 -21.99
CA SER A 127 1.34 0.72 -21.49
C SER A 127 1.63 2.22 -21.37
N ASP A 128 0.97 3.05 -22.18
CA ASP A 128 1.08 4.53 -22.12
C ASP A 128 0.28 5.14 -20.97
N TYR A 129 -0.55 4.34 -20.29
CA TYR A 129 -1.31 4.81 -19.13
C TYR A 129 -0.52 4.60 -17.86
N SER A 130 0.03 5.70 -17.34
CA SER A 130 0.59 5.75 -15.99
C SER A 130 -0.07 6.87 -15.20
N MET A 131 -0.37 6.59 -13.94
CA MET A 131 -0.90 7.58 -13.00
C MET A 131 -0.31 7.32 -11.62
N SER A 132 -0.16 8.37 -10.85
CA SER A 132 0.27 8.29 -9.46
C SER A 132 -0.50 9.31 -8.64
N GLY A 133 -0.77 8.98 -7.40
CA GLY A 133 -1.52 9.84 -6.51
C GLY A 133 -1.37 9.44 -5.06
N PHE A 134 -1.98 10.21 -4.20
CA PHE A 134 -2.00 9.96 -2.78
C PHE A 134 -2.89 8.75 -2.46
N ALA A 135 -2.50 7.98 -1.44
CA ALA A 135 -3.29 6.87 -0.95
C ALA A 135 -3.19 6.82 0.57
N TYR A 136 -4.30 6.47 1.22
CA TYR A 136 -4.38 6.37 2.67
C TYR A 136 -5.42 5.34 3.08
N GLY A 137 -5.29 4.85 4.31
CA GLY A 137 -6.22 3.85 4.78
C GLY A 137 -6.00 3.40 6.20
N ALA A 138 -6.69 2.33 6.53
CA ALA A 138 -6.61 1.66 7.82
C ALA A 138 -6.09 0.24 7.66
N GLN A 139 -5.49 -0.27 8.72
CA GLN A 139 -4.97 -1.63 8.75
C GLN A 139 -5.20 -2.28 10.11
N ALA A 140 -5.37 -3.59 10.09
CA ALA A 140 -5.49 -4.38 11.30
C ALA A 140 -4.90 -5.76 11.04
N GLY A 141 -4.50 -6.45 12.10
CA GLY A 141 -3.99 -7.79 11.94
C GLY A 141 -3.56 -8.43 13.25
N TYR A 142 -2.86 -9.53 13.07
CA TYR A 142 -2.42 -10.40 14.14
C TYR A 142 -0.93 -10.71 13.97
N ILE A 143 -0.21 -10.70 15.09
CA ILE A 143 1.22 -11.01 15.17
C ILE A 143 1.39 -12.16 16.16
N TYR A 144 2.20 -13.14 15.75
CA TYR A 144 2.63 -14.26 16.58
C TYR A 144 4.15 -14.27 16.69
N ASP A 145 4.68 -14.09 17.91
CA ASP A 145 6.11 -14.19 18.19
C ASP A 145 6.57 -15.66 18.15
N ILE A 146 7.17 -16.08 17.03
CA ILE A 146 7.75 -17.43 16.87
C ILE A 146 8.95 -17.56 17.79
N THR A 147 9.83 -16.54 17.80
CA THR A 147 10.96 -16.38 18.70
C THR A 147 11.02 -14.93 19.20
N LYS A 148 12.00 -14.59 20.02
CA LYS A 148 12.23 -13.20 20.46
C LYS A 148 12.48 -12.24 19.27
N ASN A 149 13.09 -12.75 18.20
CA ASN A 149 13.49 -11.96 17.05
C ASN A 149 12.63 -12.20 15.79
N ILE A 150 11.84 -13.27 15.73
CA ILE A 150 11.06 -13.65 14.55
C ILE A 150 9.59 -13.66 14.91
N GLU A 151 8.82 -12.92 14.15
CA GLU A 151 7.35 -12.90 14.27
C GLU A 151 6.69 -13.21 12.94
N PHE A 152 5.61 -13.98 13.00
CA PHE A 152 4.66 -14.15 11.92
C PHE A 152 3.61 -13.06 12.01
N GLU A 153 3.20 -12.51 10.89
CA GLU A 153 2.16 -11.49 10.80
C GLU A 153 1.12 -11.87 9.76
N PHE A 154 -0.14 -11.71 10.13
CA PHE A 154 -1.27 -11.73 9.20
C PHE A 154 -1.99 -10.38 9.27
N GLY A 155 -2.22 -9.75 8.12
CA GLY A 155 -2.80 -8.41 8.06
C GLY A 155 -3.90 -8.26 7.02
N LEU A 156 -4.77 -7.29 7.31
CA LEU A 156 -5.82 -6.78 6.44
C LEU A 156 -5.64 -5.27 6.31
N ASN A 157 -5.61 -4.78 5.07
CA ASN A 157 -5.51 -3.36 4.75
C ASN A 157 -6.71 -2.94 3.91
N TYR A 158 -7.28 -1.79 4.25
CA TYR A 158 -8.20 -1.05 3.40
C TYR A 158 -7.52 0.25 2.98
N THR A 159 -7.38 0.48 1.69
CA THR A 159 -6.70 1.65 1.14
C THR A 159 -7.61 2.38 0.16
N LYS A 160 -7.79 3.67 0.37
CA LYS A 160 -8.36 4.60 -0.60
C LYS A 160 -7.24 5.17 -1.45
N HIS A 161 -7.48 5.27 -2.76
CA HIS A 161 -6.55 5.81 -3.73
C HIS A 161 -7.14 7.07 -4.35
N ASP A 162 -6.33 8.12 -4.43
CA ASP A 162 -6.65 9.34 -5.17
C ASP A 162 -5.89 9.28 -6.51
N LEU A 163 -6.35 8.38 -7.36
CA LEU A 163 -5.77 8.05 -8.66
C LEU A 163 -6.83 8.22 -9.72
N ASP A 164 -6.72 9.29 -10.51
CA ASP A 164 -7.58 9.50 -11.66
C ASP A 164 -6.78 9.94 -12.89
N LYS A 165 -7.24 9.55 -14.05
CA LYS A 165 -6.72 10.01 -15.33
C LYS A 165 -7.86 10.14 -16.33
N THR A 166 -7.95 11.31 -16.95
CA THR A 166 -8.87 11.56 -18.03
C THR A 166 -8.12 11.55 -19.36
N GLY A 167 -8.53 10.70 -20.27
CA GLY A 167 -8.06 10.64 -21.65
C GLY A 167 -9.16 11.07 -22.62
N THR A 168 -8.79 11.69 -23.74
CA THR A 168 -9.75 11.98 -24.82
C THR A 168 -9.42 11.06 -25.99
N MET A 169 -10.41 10.26 -26.40
CA MET A 169 -10.36 9.42 -27.59
C MET A 169 -11.28 10.01 -28.67
N ARG A 170 -11.05 9.67 -29.93
CA ARG A 170 -11.99 9.98 -31.00
C ARG A 170 -12.81 8.74 -31.34
N ALA A 171 -14.12 8.86 -31.26
CA ALA A 171 -15.02 7.81 -31.74
C ALA A 171 -14.92 7.68 -33.28
N ASN A 172 -15.40 6.56 -33.83
CA ASN A 172 -15.42 6.30 -35.28
C ASN A 172 -16.15 7.36 -36.10
N ASN A 173 -17.05 8.14 -35.49
CA ASN A 173 -17.74 9.28 -36.10
C ASN A 173 -16.97 10.62 -35.99
N GLY A 174 -15.71 10.60 -35.49
CA GLY A 174 -14.88 11.78 -35.34
C GLY A 174 -15.12 12.62 -34.10
N ASN A 175 -16.17 12.32 -33.31
CA ASN A 175 -16.49 13.07 -32.10
C ASN A 175 -15.49 12.77 -30.95
N PRO A 176 -15.11 13.76 -30.14
CA PRO A 176 -14.28 13.53 -28.98
C PRO A 176 -15.08 12.79 -27.89
N VAL A 177 -14.52 11.73 -27.38
CA VAL A 177 -15.06 10.95 -26.24
C VAL A 177 -14.08 11.08 -25.09
N SER A 178 -14.53 11.53 -23.94
CA SER A 178 -13.73 11.60 -22.72
C SER A 178 -13.90 10.31 -21.92
N VAL A 179 -12.80 9.64 -21.65
CA VAL A 179 -12.75 8.43 -20.80
C VAL A 179 -11.99 8.78 -19.53
N LYS A 180 -12.66 8.71 -18.37
CA LYS A 180 -12.06 8.86 -17.07
C LYS A 180 -11.86 7.46 -16.46
N LEU A 181 -10.61 7.14 -16.14
CA LEU A 181 -10.23 5.97 -15.38
C LEU A 181 -9.91 6.41 -13.95
N GLU A 182 -10.50 5.76 -12.96
CA GLU A 182 -10.34 6.09 -11.56
C GLU A 182 -10.15 4.82 -10.72
N MET A 183 -9.09 4.76 -9.90
CA MET A 183 -8.92 3.72 -8.89
C MET A 183 -9.43 4.26 -7.56
N LYS A 184 -10.48 3.63 -7.02
CA LYS A 184 -11.19 4.10 -5.80
C LYS A 184 -10.59 3.56 -4.53
N ASP A 185 -10.63 2.24 -4.38
CA ASP A 185 -10.22 1.57 -3.15
C ASP A 185 -9.64 0.18 -3.43
N SER A 186 -8.90 -0.30 -2.47
CA SER A 186 -8.46 -1.69 -2.44
C SER A 186 -8.55 -2.28 -1.03
N ILE A 187 -8.86 -3.58 -0.99
CA ILE A 187 -8.76 -4.40 0.22
C ILE A 187 -7.66 -5.43 -0.05
N SER A 188 -6.70 -5.54 0.87
CA SER A 188 -5.60 -6.49 0.74
C SER A 188 -5.47 -7.32 1.99
N THR A 189 -5.23 -8.61 1.83
CA THR A 189 -4.85 -9.53 2.90
C THR A 189 -3.45 -10.03 2.64
N PHE A 190 -2.65 -10.20 3.67
CA PHE A 190 -1.30 -10.73 3.54
C PHE A 190 -0.88 -11.57 4.75
N ALA A 191 0.10 -12.43 4.52
CA ALA A 191 0.86 -13.10 5.55
C ALA A 191 2.35 -12.87 5.32
N GLY A 192 3.12 -12.74 6.39
CA GLY A 192 4.54 -12.44 6.30
C GLY A 192 5.33 -12.79 7.55
N ILE A 193 6.63 -12.59 7.45
CA ILE A 193 7.59 -12.78 8.53
C ILE A 193 8.32 -11.46 8.74
N ASN A 194 8.47 -11.07 9.99
CA ASN A 194 9.29 -9.94 10.40
C ASN A 194 10.45 -10.45 11.26
N TYR A 195 11.59 -9.80 11.10
CA TYR A 195 12.76 -9.98 11.94
C TYR A 195 13.00 -8.72 12.77
N LYS A 196 13.06 -8.86 14.08
CA LYS A 196 13.35 -7.81 15.06
C LYS A 196 14.81 -7.89 15.50
N PHE A 197 15.47 -6.75 15.53
CA PHE A 197 16.87 -6.64 15.95
C PHE A 197 17.04 -6.48 17.45
#